data_c8e47621e669705cd30c8328a80b6b1b
#
_entry.id   c8e47621e669705cd30c8328a80b6b1b
#
_cell.length_a   1.000
_cell.length_b   1.000
_cell.length_c   1.000
_cell.angle_alpha   90.00
_cell.angle_beta   90.00
_cell.angle_gamma   90.00
#
_symmetry.space_group_name_H-M   'P 1'
#
loop_
_entity.id
_entity.type
_entity.pdbx_description
1 polymer ?
#
loop_
_entity_poly.entity_id
_entity_poly.type
_entity_poly.pdbx_seq_one_letter_code
_entity_poly.pdbx_strand_id
1 'polypeptide(L)'
;MHMTSLSKTYYVSSKTGNDSNDGLTSESAFASLFAINQRSLQPGDHVLLERGSIFCGQYLQVTDSGREDAPIVIGAYGEGDAPRIEACGQGIWYQNYGAPLDSPTHVYRGYVSSAVLLYDAEYIIVEDLEITNEADKIIGEYYSLGDKMNRTGVAVVAKDKGVRHGITLRNLLIHDVNGNVYDKHMNNGGIYMTALRPENEELTGVARYKDVTVEGCFVYQVSRWGIAVGYTYAHDKFQGAELDEEIFLKYGHENMLIRDNYVKAAGGDGITSMYALRPLIEHNMTDSIACEINDRIYSEPGNRLGKVAAAIWPWKCKDALFRYNEGTDTRLNQDGMAYDADSGDGTVYEYNYSRQNEGGCVMFCLQEAIHNTFRNNVSFDDLGGTISPAENPDALIKDNTF
;
A
#
# COMPACT_ATOMS: atom_id res chain seq x y z
N MET A 1 -9.43 31.69 -24.09
CA MET A 1 -9.10 30.55 -24.96
C MET A 1 -7.98 29.81 -24.27
N HIS A 2 -8.27 28.75 -23.46
CA HIS A 2 -7.23 27.86 -22.99
C HIS A 2 -6.79 27.04 -24.19
N MET A 3 -5.56 27.26 -24.65
CA MET A 3 -4.92 26.32 -25.56
C MET A 3 -4.74 25.03 -24.75
N THR A 4 -5.55 24.01 -25.02
CA THR A 4 -5.27 22.65 -24.53
C THR A 4 -3.95 22.24 -25.16
N SER A 5 -2.91 22.14 -24.35
CA SER A 5 -1.66 21.50 -24.76
C SER A 5 -2.04 20.09 -25.26
N LEU A 6 -1.58 19.75 -26.46
CA LEU A 6 -1.74 18.38 -26.95
C LEU A 6 -0.97 17.45 -25.99
N SER A 7 -1.63 16.37 -25.56
CA SER A 7 -1.00 15.34 -24.75
C SER A 7 0.21 14.76 -25.48
N LYS A 8 1.26 14.42 -24.74
CA LYS A 8 2.49 13.85 -25.26
C LYS A 8 2.67 12.42 -24.78
N THR A 9 3.32 11.64 -25.61
CA THR A 9 3.85 10.33 -25.18
C THR A 9 5.35 10.42 -25.12
N TYR A 10 5.92 10.16 -23.93
CA TYR A 10 7.35 10.06 -23.73
C TYR A 10 7.76 8.57 -23.69
N TYR A 11 8.76 8.25 -24.46
CA TYR A 11 9.32 6.90 -24.58
C TYR A 11 10.65 6.84 -23.83
N VAL A 12 10.86 5.75 -23.07
CA VAL A 12 12.09 5.52 -22.31
C VAL A 12 12.57 4.10 -22.57
N SER A 13 13.84 3.94 -22.95
CA SER A 13 14.46 2.66 -23.19
C SER A 13 15.89 2.64 -22.64
N SER A 14 16.14 1.78 -21.65
CA SER A 14 17.51 1.58 -21.15
C SER A 14 18.39 0.81 -22.14
N LYS A 15 17.81 0.25 -23.20
CA LYS A 15 18.51 -0.54 -24.23
C LYS A 15 19.04 0.33 -25.39
N THR A 16 18.21 1.23 -25.87
CA THR A 16 18.45 1.99 -27.12
C THR A 16 18.32 3.50 -26.96
N GLY A 17 17.84 3.98 -25.79
CA GLY A 17 17.58 5.37 -25.55
C GLY A 17 18.83 6.23 -25.37
N ASN A 18 18.63 7.55 -25.43
CA ASN A 18 19.65 8.54 -25.15
C ASN A 18 19.00 9.78 -24.52
N ASP A 19 19.46 10.24 -23.37
CA ASP A 19 18.87 11.37 -22.65
C ASP A 19 19.06 12.72 -23.35
N SER A 20 19.86 12.78 -24.42
CA SER A 20 19.92 13.94 -25.30
C SER A 20 18.78 14.01 -26.33
N ASN A 21 17.99 12.96 -26.47
CA ASN A 21 16.82 12.90 -27.33
C ASN A 21 15.64 13.74 -26.77
N ASP A 22 14.57 13.87 -27.54
CA ASP A 22 13.34 14.52 -27.11
C ASP A 22 12.34 13.58 -26.41
N GLY A 23 12.51 12.26 -26.57
CA GLY A 23 11.68 11.21 -25.99
C GLY A 23 10.30 11.06 -26.62
N LEU A 24 10.02 11.73 -27.76
CA LEU A 24 8.67 11.82 -28.32
C LEU A 24 8.32 10.67 -29.29
N THR A 25 9.27 9.84 -29.64
CA THR A 25 9.06 8.62 -30.42
C THR A 25 9.87 7.46 -29.82
N SER A 26 9.53 6.22 -30.16
CA SER A 26 10.31 5.05 -29.75
C SER A 26 11.76 5.08 -30.23
N GLU A 27 12.01 5.66 -31.40
CA GLU A 27 13.34 5.80 -31.99
C GLU A 27 14.15 6.94 -31.34
N SER A 28 13.48 7.91 -30.75
CA SER A 28 14.11 9.02 -30.01
C SER A 28 13.89 8.91 -28.49
N ALA A 29 13.77 7.69 -27.97
CA ALA A 29 13.52 7.44 -26.55
C ALA A 29 14.63 8.01 -25.64
N PHE A 30 14.27 8.39 -24.42
CA PHE A 30 15.23 8.67 -23.35
C PHE A 30 15.91 7.38 -22.87
N ALA A 31 17.12 7.48 -22.33
CA ALA A 31 17.83 6.33 -21.76
C ALA A 31 17.46 6.08 -20.30
N SER A 32 17.04 7.08 -19.57
CA SER A 32 16.87 6.98 -18.12
C SER A 32 15.55 7.55 -17.62
N LEU A 33 15.13 7.07 -16.44
CA LEU A 33 14.01 7.63 -15.69
C LEU A 33 14.31 9.05 -15.17
N PHE A 34 15.60 9.39 -15.01
CA PHE A 34 15.98 10.74 -14.60
C PHE A 34 15.58 11.81 -15.62
N ALA A 35 15.59 11.47 -16.91
CA ALA A 35 15.10 12.36 -17.95
C ALA A 35 13.60 12.65 -17.77
N ILE A 36 12.82 11.68 -17.30
CA ILE A 36 11.38 11.86 -16.98
C ILE A 36 11.20 12.64 -15.69
N ASN A 37 11.95 12.33 -14.63
CA ASN A 37 11.85 13.01 -13.34
C ASN A 37 12.12 14.54 -13.44
N GLN A 38 12.77 15.00 -14.51
CA GLN A 38 13.03 16.42 -14.78
C GLN A 38 11.96 17.07 -15.67
N ARG A 39 10.96 16.33 -16.13
CA ARG A 39 9.89 16.83 -16.99
C ARG A 39 8.69 17.26 -16.15
N SER A 40 7.98 18.27 -16.63
CA SER A 40 6.64 18.58 -16.16
C SER A 40 5.65 17.89 -17.08
N LEU A 41 4.94 16.90 -16.53
CA LEU A 41 3.90 16.17 -17.23
C LEU A 41 2.60 16.96 -17.21
N GLN A 42 1.84 16.84 -18.29
CA GLN A 42 0.56 17.49 -18.45
C GLN A 42 -0.58 16.46 -18.43
N PRO A 43 -1.82 16.87 -18.10
CA PRO A 43 -2.96 15.97 -18.20
C PRO A 43 -3.06 15.30 -19.57
N GLY A 44 -3.18 13.97 -19.56
CA GLY A 44 -3.21 13.14 -20.75
C GLY A 44 -1.86 12.71 -21.29
N ASP A 45 -0.75 13.10 -20.66
CA ASP A 45 0.58 12.64 -21.06
C ASP A 45 0.76 11.15 -20.71
N HIS A 46 1.54 10.47 -21.53
CA HIS A 46 1.94 9.08 -21.31
C HIS A 46 3.47 9.02 -21.12
N VAL A 47 3.92 8.21 -20.17
CA VAL A 47 5.32 7.80 -19.99
C VAL A 47 5.39 6.31 -20.22
N LEU A 48 5.96 5.88 -21.32
CA LEU A 48 6.02 4.48 -21.72
C LEU A 48 7.45 3.95 -21.67
N LEU A 49 7.65 2.91 -20.87
CA LEU A 49 8.94 2.23 -20.73
C LEU A 49 9.01 1.06 -21.71
N GLU A 50 10.14 0.88 -22.39
CA GLU A 50 10.31 -0.22 -23.34
C GLU A 50 10.33 -1.57 -22.61
N ARG A 51 9.52 -2.51 -23.04
CA ARG A 51 9.55 -3.89 -22.53
C ARG A 51 10.93 -4.51 -22.68
N GLY A 52 11.37 -5.25 -21.64
CA GLY A 52 12.71 -5.80 -21.54
C GLY A 52 13.80 -4.79 -21.15
N SER A 53 13.46 -3.53 -20.88
CA SER A 53 14.37 -2.56 -20.26
C SER A 53 14.54 -2.81 -18.77
N ILE A 54 15.75 -2.57 -18.24
CA ILE A 54 16.07 -2.59 -16.81
C ILE A 54 16.68 -1.24 -16.44
N PHE A 55 16.06 -0.54 -15.49
CA PHE A 55 16.51 0.76 -15.00
C PHE A 55 17.16 0.60 -13.62
N CYS A 56 18.39 0.08 -13.62
CA CYS A 56 19.13 -0.25 -12.40
C CYS A 56 19.67 1.01 -11.69
N GLY A 57 19.46 1.10 -10.38
CA GLY A 57 19.83 2.27 -9.56
C GLY A 57 18.98 3.51 -9.87
N GLN A 58 17.82 3.33 -10.48
CA GLN A 58 16.94 4.43 -10.89
C GLN A 58 15.56 4.31 -10.24
N TYR A 59 14.91 5.44 -10.12
CA TYR A 59 13.56 5.57 -9.56
C TYR A 59 12.71 6.53 -10.40
N LEU A 60 11.40 6.42 -10.27
CA LEU A 60 10.45 7.33 -10.90
C LEU A 60 9.74 8.16 -9.83
N GLN A 61 9.75 9.47 -10.00
CA GLN A 61 9.05 10.41 -9.13
C GLN A 61 8.09 11.28 -9.94
N VAL A 62 6.80 11.30 -9.56
CA VAL A 62 5.77 12.09 -10.21
C VAL A 62 5.11 13.02 -9.19
N THR A 63 5.12 14.31 -9.47
CA THR A 63 4.48 15.36 -8.66
C THR A 63 3.43 16.14 -9.45
N ASP A 64 3.31 15.85 -10.74
CA ASP A 64 2.32 16.40 -11.64
C ASP A 64 1.01 15.60 -11.56
N SER A 65 -0.07 16.19 -12.03
CA SER A 65 -1.41 15.61 -11.98
C SER A 65 -2.06 15.56 -13.35
N GLY A 66 -2.78 14.49 -13.60
CA GLY A 66 -3.72 14.40 -14.70
C GLY A 66 -5.05 15.12 -14.39
N ARG A 67 -6.07 14.72 -15.11
CA ARG A 67 -7.48 15.07 -14.87
C ARG A 67 -8.33 13.81 -15.07
N GLU A 68 -9.54 13.82 -14.57
CA GLU A 68 -10.47 12.70 -14.70
C GLU A 68 -10.65 12.24 -16.16
N ASP A 69 -10.78 13.19 -17.08
CA ASP A 69 -10.92 12.97 -18.52
C ASP A 69 -9.60 12.81 -19.28
N ALA A 70 -8.47 13.01 -18.60
CA ALA A 70 -7.13 13.01 -19.18
C ALA A 70 -6.08 12.61 -18.11
N PRO A 71 -6.09 11.35 -17.60
CA PRO A 71 -5.10 10.91 -16.62
C PRO A 71 -3.70 10.89 -17.24
N ILE A 72 -2.68 11.04 -16.39
CA ILE A 72 -1.30 10.71 -16.77
C ILE A 72 -1.15 9.19 -16.66
N VAL A 73 -0.60 8.57 -17.69
CA VAL A 73 -0.40 7.12 -17.73
C VAL A 73 1.09 6.80 -17.73
N ILE A 74 1.51 5.95 -16.82
CA ILE A 74 2.86 5.40 -16.74
C ILE A 74 2.74 3.90 -16.99
N GLY A 75 3.32 3.42 -18.08
CA GLY A 75 3.16 2.03 -18.50
C GLY A 75 4.30 1.55 -19.39
N ALA A 76 4.00 0.55 -20.22
CA ALA A 76 4.99 -0.11 -21.06
C ALA A 76 4.64 0.00 -22.55
N TYR A 77 5.66 -0.13 -23.40
CA TYR A 77 5.49 -0.29 -24.85
C TYR A 77 6.40 -1.37 -25.42
N GLY A 78 6.12 -1.80 -26.64
CA GLY A 78 6.89 -2.85 -27.31
C GLY A 78 6.47 -4.25 -26.89
N GLU A 79 7.34 -5.23 -27.16
CA GLU A 79 7.09 -6.65 -26.86
C GLU A 79 8.16 -7.19 -25.91
N GLY A 80 7.83 -8.24 -25.16
CA GLY A 80 8.73 -8.90 -24.21
C GLY A 80 8.30 -8.74 -22.76
N ASP A 81 9.23 -8.97 -21.84
CA ASP A 81 9.00 -8.88 -20.39
C ASP A 81 8.68 -7.46 -19.97
N ALA A 82 7.95 -7.31 -18.85
CA ALA A 82 7.66 -6.00 -18.30
C ALA A 82 8.94 -5.18 -18.07
N PRO A 83 8.95 -3.88 -18.33
CA PRO A 83 10.11 -3.05 -18.02
C PRO A 83 10.30 -2.98 -16.52
N ARG A 84 11.55 -3.13 -16.05
CA ARG A 84 11.86 -3.24 -14.63
C ARG A 84 12.55 -1.98 -14.09
N ILE A 85 11.97 -1.44 -13.02
CA ILE A 85 12.59 -0.39 -12.21
C ILE A 85 13.25 -1.03 -11.01
N GLU A 86 14.57 -1.00 -10.96
CA GLU A 86 15.39 -1.50 -9.84
C GLU A 86 15.96 -0.31 -9.08
N ALA A 87 15.27 0.15 -8.04
CA ALA A 87 15.68 1.36 -7.33
C ALA A 87 16.99 1.18 -6.54
N CYS A 88 17.31 0.00 -6.05
CA CYS A 88 18.52 -0.29 -5.29
C CYS A 88 18.74 0.67 -4.10
N GLY A 89 17.68 1.01 -3.38
CA GLY A 89 17.73 1.96 -2.26
C GLY A 89 17.76 3.44 -2.65
N GLN A 90 17.65 3.76 -3.94
CA GLN A 90 17.56 5.15 -4.43
C GLN A 90 16.12 5.69 -4.28
N GLY A 91 15.85 6.90 -4.76
CA GLY A 91 14.54 7.54 -4.62
C GLY A 91 14.23 7.89 -3.17
N ILE A 92 15.19 8.49 -2.47
CA ILE A 92 15.10 8.80 -1.03
C ILE A 92 14.30 10.07 -0.83
N TRP A 93 13.32 10.01 0.08
CA TRP A 93 12.53 11.14 0.53
C TRP A 93 12.27 11.07 2.04
N TYR A 94 11.76 12.13 2.64
CA TYR A 94 11.51 12.19 4.07
C TYR A 94 10.02 12.14 4.37
N GLN A 95 9.59 11.06 5.03
CA GLN A 95 8.22 10.90 5.51
C GLN A 95 8.09 11.49 6.91
N ASN A 96 7.02 12.27 7.16
CA ASN A 96 6.72 12.80 8.47
C ASN A 96 5.22 13.03 8.64
N TYR A 97 4.61 12.33 9.59
CA TYR A 97 3.20 12.53 9.94
C TYR A 97 2.95 13.81 10.76
N GLY A 98 4.00 14.50 11.18
CA GLY A 98 3.90 15.77 11.92
C GLY A 98 3.73 15.62 13.43
N ALA A 99 3.31 14.47 13.92
CA ALA A 99 3.16 14.16 15.35
C ALA A 99 3.32 12.65 15.57
N PRO A 100 3.63 12.21 16.82
CA PRO A 100 3.58 10.80 17.19
C PRO A 100 2.23 10.17 16.84
N LEU A 101 2.27 8.88 16.48
CA LEU A 101 1.08 8.11 16.13
C LEU A 101 0.34 7.61 17.37
N ASP A 102 -0.76 6.91 17.18
CA ASP A 102 -1.61 6.32 18.21
C ASP A 102 -0.87 5.37 19.16
N SER A 103 0.16 4.68 18.66
CA SER A 103 1.07 3.89 19.52
C SER A 103 2.43 4.55 19.66
N PRO A 104 2.95 4.69 20.88
CA PRO A 104 4.30 5.24 21.13
C PRO A 104 5.40 4.34 20.57
N THR A 105 5.06 3.12 20.17
CA THR A 105 5.99 2.16 19.57
C THR A 105 6.15 2.34 18.06
N HIS A 106 5.30 3.15 17.42
CA HIS A 106 5.32 3.36 15.99
C HIS A 106 6.21 4.54 15.60
N VAL A 107 7.08 4.29 14.62
CA VAL A 107 7.89 5.35 14.01
C VAL A 107 6.98 6.22 13.16
N TYR A 108 7.06 7.55 13.33
CA TYR A 108 6.20 8.51 12.64
C TYR A 108 6.93 9.42 11.66
N ARG A 109 8.25 9.34 11.58
CA ARG A 109 9.07 10.11 10.65
C ARG A 109 10.40 9.43 10.39
N GLY A 110 10.95 9.62 9.21
CA GLY A 110 12.23 9.06 8.82
C GLY A 110 12.41 9.08 7.30
N TYR A 111 13.58 8.69 6.86
CA TYR A 111 13.88 8.55 5.44
C TYR A 111 13.30 7.24 4.89
N VAL A 112 12.77 7.33 3.67
CA VAL A 112 12.22 6.22 2.90
C VAL A 112 12.84 6.25 1.50
N SER A 113 13.15 5.08 0.95
CA SER A 113 13.47 4.91 -0.46
C SER A 113 12.25 4.33 -1.18
N SER A 114 11.85 4.90 -2.31
CA SER A 114 10.74 4.40 -3.12
C SER A 114 11.15 4.25 -4.58
N ALA A 115 10.86 3.09 -5.18
CA ALA A 115 11.17 2.86 -6.59
C ALA A 115 10.25 3.68 -7.50
N VAL A 116 8.97 3.78 -7.13
CA VAL A 116 8.00 4.70 -7.73
C VAL A 116 7.41 5.56 -6.61
N LEU A 117 7.45 6.86 -6.75
CA LEU A 117 6.87 7.81 -5.81
C LEU A 117 5.88 8.73 -6.54
N LEU A 118 4.61 8.66 -6.16
CA LEU A 118 3.58 9.61 -6.55
C LEU A 118 3.35 10.56 -5.36
N TYR A 119 3.78 11.82 -5.50
CA TYR A 119 3.72 12.77 -4.39
C TYR A 119 2.81 13.95 -4.71
N ASP A 120 1.72 14.09 -3.96
CA ASP A 120 0.67 15.08 -4.20
C ASP A 120 0.09 15.05 -5.64
N ALA A 121 0.22 13.92 -6.31
CA ALA A 121 -0.30 13.67 -7.64
C ALA A 121 -1.73 13.13 -7.60
N GLU A 122 -2.50 13.39 -8.65
CA GLU A 122 -3.84 12.84 -8.82
C GLU A 122 -4.14 12.52 -10.30
N TYR A 123 -5.14 11.65 -10.52
CA TYR A 123 -5.47 11.13 -11.85
C TYR A 123 -4.25 10.53 -12.56
N ILE A 124 -3.63 9.58 -11.87
CA ILE A 124 -2.45 8.85 -12.33
C ILE A 124 -2.81 7.36 -12.47
N ILE A 125 -2.38 6.77 -13.58
CA ILE A 125 -2.42 5.32 -13.81
C ILE A 125 -0.98 4.82 -13.89
N VAL A 126 -0.62 3.84 -13.07
CA VAL A 126 0.66 3.12 -13.17
C VAL A 126 0.35 1.66 -13.47
N GLU A 127 0.89 1.15 -14.58
CA GLU A 127 0.51 -0.17 -15.08
C GLU A 127 1.64 -0.93 -15.78
N ASP A 128 1.54 -2.26 -15.79
CA ASP A 128 2.38 -3.16 -16.59
C ASP A 128 3.90 -3.03 -16.35
N LEU A 129 4.30 -2.75 -15.12
CA LEU A 129 5.70 -2.59 -14.72
C LEU A 129 6.13 -3.69 -13.75
N GLU A 130 7.42 -4.06 -13.81
CA GLU A 130 8.13 -4.81 -12.78
C GLU A 130 8.91 -3.83 -11.90
N ILE A 131 8.82 -3.97 -10.57
CA ILE A 131 9.36 -2.99 -9.62
C ILE A 131 10.08 -3.72 -8.49
N THR A 132 11.35 -3.37 -8.27
CA THR A 132 12.15 -3.87 -7.15
C THR A 132 12.83 -2.72 -6.41
N ASN A 133 13.09 -2.93 -5.12
CA ASN A 133 13.84 -1.97 -4.33
C ASN A 133 14.67 -2.72 -3.27
N GLU A 134 15.57 -3.57 -3.75
CA GLU A 134 16.52 -4.27 -2.92
C GLU A 134 17.82 -3.49 -2.84
N ALA A 135 18.34 -3.30 -1.63
CA ALA A 135 19.67 -2.80 -1.39
C ALA A 135 20.37 -3.70 -0.37
N ASP A 136 21.64 -3.46 -0.12
CA ASP A 136 22.45 -4.28 0.79
C ASP A 136 21.69 -4.57 2.08
N LYS A 137 21.53 -5.85 2.37
CA LYS A 137 20.94 -6.31 3.62
C LYS A 137 21.96 -6.01 4.72
N ILE A 138 21.57 -5.22 5.70
CA ILE A 138 22.31 -5.19 6.96
C ILE A 138 22.11 -6.56 7.57
N ILE A 139 23.13 -7.40 7.45
CA ILE A 139 23.12 -8.74 8.03
C ILE A 139 23.34 -8.60 9.53
N GLY A 140 22.26 -8.69 10.28
CA GLY A 140 22.27 -8.70 11.74
C GLY A 140 20.98 -9.26 12.27
N GLU A 141 21.03 -10.04 13.32
CA GLU A 141 19.85 -10.59 13.99
C GLU A 141 18.96 -9.50 14.64
N TYR A 142 19.50 -8.28 14.72
CA TYR A 142 18.84 -7.15 15.36
C TYR A 142 18.76 -6.00 14.38
N TYR A 143 17.55 -5.67 13.99
CA TYR A 143 17.27 -4.38 13.40
C TYR A 143 17.22 -3.36 14.53
N SER A 144 18.29 -2.60 14.74
CA SER A 144 18.12 -1.41 15.54
C SER A 144 17.21 -0.45 14.74
N LEU A 145 16.37 0.28 15.44
CA LEU A 145 15.37 1.17 14.86
C LEU A 145 15.93 2.27 13.95
N GLY A 146 17.24 2.38 13.80
CA GLY A 146 17.92 3.36 12.96
C GLY A 146 18.72 2.76 11.83
N ASP A 147 18.91 1.46 11.79
CA ASP A 147 19.97 0.87 10.96
C ASP A 147 19.49 0.42 9.57
N LYS A 148 18.19 0.27 9.37
CA LYS A 148 17.64 -0.14 8.09
C LYS A 148 16.64 0.88 7.60
N MET A 149 16.90 1.41 6.41
CA MET A 149 15.98 2.33 5.75
C MET A 149 14.68 1.62 5.37
N ASN A 150 13.57 2.31 5.54
CA ASN A 150 12.30 1.86 4.98
C ASN A 150 12.36 1.92 3.46
N ARG A 151 11.86 0.90 2.79
CA ARG A 151 11.84 0.81 1.33
C ARG A 151 10.48 0.40 0.82
N THR A 152 10.06 1.03 -0.27
CA THR A 152 8.77 0.76 -0.91
C THR A 152 8.98 0.47 -2.39
N GLY A 153 8.18 -0.42 -2.94
CA GLY A 153 8.04 -0.55 -4.38
C GLY A 153 7.32 0.67 -4.94
N VAL A 154 6.06 0.87 -4.55
CA VAL A 154 5.26 2.05 -4.94
C VAL A 154 4.79 2.78 -3.69
N ALA A 155 5.19 4.04 -3.56
CA ALA A 155 4.71 4.97 -2.55
C ALA A 155 3.75 5.99 -3.18
N VAL A 156 2.58 6.20 -2.56
CA VAL A 156 1.64 7.26 -2.93
C VAL A 156 1.41 8.14 -1.73
N VAL A 157 1.68 9.44 -1.87
CA VAL A 157 1.70 10.39 -0.76
C VAL A 157 0.78 11.57 -1.08
N ALA A 158 -0.20 11.83 -0.21
CA ALA A 158 -0.95 13.06 -0.18
C ALA A 158 -0.44 13.92 0.99
N LYS A 159 -0.14 15.21 0.75
CA LYS A 159 0.34 16.12 1.79
C LYS A 159 -0.20 17.54 1.64
N ASP A 160 0.27 18.28 0.66
CA ASP A 160 0.10 19.74 0.61
C ASP A 160 -0.89 20.22 -0.47
N LYS A 161 -1.68 19.32 -1.04
CA LYS A 161 -2.66 19.66 -2.08
C LYS A 161 -4.10 19.19 -1.76
N GLY A 162 -4.41 18.89 -0.50
CA GLY A 162 -5.74 18.47 -0.07
C GLY A 162 -6.13 17.08 -0.61
N VAL A 163 -7.38 16.94 -1.06
CA VAL A 163 -7.89 15.65 -1.57
C VAL A 163 -7.18 15.29 -2.88
N ARG A 164 -6.66 14.05 -2.96
CA ARG A 164 -6.08 13.49 -4.20
C ARG A 164 -7.02 12.46 -4.78
N HIS A 165 -7.32 12.57 -6.07
CA HIS A 165 -8.30 11.77 -6.77
C HIS A 165 -7.68 10.84 -7.80
N GLY A 166 -8.39 9.72 -8.09
CA GLY A 166 -8.17 8.96 -9.31
C GLY A 166 -6.79 8.29 -9.41
N ILE A 167 -6.32 7.62 -8.36
CA ILE A 167 -5.09 6.84 -8.42
C ILE A 167 -5.42 5.40 -8.80
N THR A 168 -4.83 4.91 -9.87
CA THR A 168 -4.94 3.51 -10.31
C THR A 168 -3.56 2.87 -10.40
N LEU A 169 -3.37 1.80 -9.64
CA LEU A 169 -2.20 0.93 -9.70
C LEU A 169 -2.68 -0.44 -10.18
N ARG A 170 -2.24 -0.88 -11.36
CA ARG A 170 -2.73 -2.13 -11.91
C ARG A 170 -1.68 -2.95 -12.65
N ASN A 171 -1.84 -4.27 -12.62
CA ASN A 171 -0.96 -5.22 -13.31
C ASN A 171 0.53 -5.02 -12.99
N LEU A 172 0.85 -4.67 -11.75
CA LEU A 172 2.23 -4.46 -11.31
C LEU A 172 2.80 -5.77 -10.77
N LEU A 173 4.03 -6.06 -11.13
CA LEU A 173 4.85 -7.11 -10.53
C LEU A 173 5.83 -6.45 -9.57
N ILE A 174 5.62 -6.59 -8.26
CA ILE A 174 6.45 -5.92 -7.24
C ILE A 174 7.09 -6.97 -6.35
N HIS A 175 8.41 -6.96 -6.28
CA HIS A 175 9.13 -7.95 -5.49
C HIS A 175 10.52 -7.48 -5.04
N ASP A 176 11.14 -8.26 -4.16
CA ASP A 176 12.48 -7.96 -3.64
C ASP A 176 12.58 -6.51 -3.12
N VAL A 177 11.67 -6.19 -2.18
CA VAL A 177 11.64 -4.89 -1.50
C VAL A 177 12.04 -5.11 -0.03
N ASN A 178 13.29 -4.86 0.31
CA ASN A 178 13.86 -5.24 1.60
C ASN A 178 14.00 -4.10 2.63
N GLY A 179 12.92 -3.41 2.93
CA GLY A 179 12.87 -2.36 3.95
C GLY A 179 12.93 -2.87 5.40
N ASN A 180 12.57 -2.03 6.36
CA ASN A 180 12.53 -2.37 7.78
C ASN A 180 11.16 -2.97 8.15
N VAL A 181 11.09 -4.27 8.34
CA VAL A 181 9.85 -5.00 8.65
C VAL A 181 9.10 -4.48 9.89
N TYR A 182 9.79 -3.83 10.81
CA TYR A 182 9.23 -3.39 12.09
C TYR A 182 8.68 -1.97 12.12
N ASP A 183 8.97 -1.15 11.12
CA ASP A 183 8.43 0.21 11.03
C ASP A 183 7.04 0.20 10.39
N LYS A 184 6.02 -0.17 11.18
CA LYS A 184 4.68 -0.52 10.73
C LYS A 184 4.00 0.59 9.90
N HIS A 185 4.15 1.85 10.23
CA HIS A 185 3.45 2.96 9.57
C HIS A 185 4.33 3.83 8.67
N MET A 186 5.56 3.42 8.45
CA MET A 186 6.40 4.02 7.42
C MET A 186 6.12 3.38 6.05
N ASN A 187 6.40 4.10 4.97
CA ASN A 187 6.35 3.52 3.63
C ASN A 187 7.37 2.39 3.50
N ASN A 188 6.88 1.17 3.54
CA ASN A 188 7.72 -0.02 3.70
C ASN A 188 7.01 -1.27 3.17
N GLY A 189 7.47 -1.81 2.08
CA GLY A 189 6.90 -2.99 1.43
C GLY A 189 6.53 -2.79 -0.03
N GLY A 190 5.52 -3.49 -0.53
CA GLY A 190 5.15 -3.48 -1.95
C GLY A 190 4.49 -2.17 -2.37
N ILE A 191 3.26 -1.95 -1.94
CA ILE A 191 2.48 -0.73 -2.19
C ILE A 191 2.10 -0.11 -0.85
N TYR A 192 2.43 1.17 -0.67
CA TYR A 192 2.01 1.90 0.52
C TYR A 192 1.47 3.29 0.16
N MET A 193 0.23 3.56 0.56
CA MET A 193 -0.43 4.85 0.36
C MET A 193 -0.66 5.52 1.70
N THR A 194 -0.23 6.78 1.84
CA THR A 194 -0.34 7.53 3.09
C THR A 194 -0.73 8.98 2.88
N ALA A 195 -1.43 9.54 3.86
CA ALA A 195 -1.69 10.97 3.97
C ALA A 195 -0.83 11.57 5.09
N LEU A 196 -0.02 12.54 4.77
CA LEU A 196 0.87 13.25 5.69
C LEU A 196 0.27 14.59 6.08
N ARG A 197 0.68 15.12 7.24
CA ARG A 197 0.22 16.43 7.71
C ARG A 197 0.63 17.53 6.75
N PRO A 198 -0.33 18.32 6.23
CA PRO A 198 -0.04 19.49 5.41
C PRO A 198 0.78 20.52 6.19
N GLU A 199 1.59 21.31 5.48
CA GLU A 199 2.27 22.45 6.09
C GLU A 199 1.29 23.53 6.53
N ASN A 200 0.22 23.71 5.76
CA ASN A 200 -0.88 24.62 6.08
C ASN A 200 -2.23 24.02 5.65
N GLU A 201 -2.87 23.29 6.56
CA GLU A 201 -4.14 22.62 6.30
C GLU A 201 -5.31 23.62 6.03
N GLU A 202 -5.26 24.83 6.62
CA GLU A 202 -6.29 25.84 6.36
C GLU A 202 -6.25 26.31 4.90
N LEU A 203 -5.07 26.33 4.29
CA LEU A 203 -4.88 26.75 2.90
C LEU A 203 -5.13 25.62 1.91
N THR A 204 -4.61 24.43 2.18
CA THR A 204 -4.60 23.30 1.24
C THR A 204 -5.77 22.34 1.43
N GLY A 205 -6.41 22.37 2.58
CA GLY A 205 -7.38 21.38 3.01
C GLY A 205 -6.73 20.11 3.57
N VAL A 206 -7.57 19.19 4.01
CA VAL A 206 -7.17 17.90 4.59
C VAL A 206 -6.55 17.00 3.50
N ALA A 207 -5.33 16.51 3.74
CA ALA A 207 -4.71 15.55 2.86
C ALA A 207 -5.39 14.17 2.99
N ARG A 208 -5.99 13.68 1.92
CA ARG A 208 -6.71 12.40 1.86
C ARG A 208 -6.93 11.94 0.43
N TYR A 209 -7.46 10.75 0.25
CA TYR A 209 -7.70 10.16 -1.06
C TYR A 209 -9.17 9.94 -1.36
N LYS A 210 -9.49 10.00 -2.65
CA LYS A 210 -10.76 9.58 -3.20
C LYS A 210 -10.56 8.91 -4.57
N ASP A 211 -11.36 7.86 -4.86
CA ASP A 211 -11.31 7.12 -6.12
C ASP A 211 -9.93 6.44 -6.34
N VAL A 212 -9.59 5.50 -5.46
CA VAL A 212 -8.35 4.71 -5.54
C VAL A 212 -8.66 3.28 -5.95
N THR A 213 -7.91 2.77 -6.93
CA THR A 213 -7.98 1.39 -7.37
C THR A 213 -6.60 0.75 -7.35
N VAL A 214 -6.48 -0.41 -6.68
CA VAL A 214 -5.31 -1.29 -6.75
C VAL A 214 -5.80 -2.65 -7.23
N GLU A 215 -5.42 -3.04 -8.45
CA GLU A 215 -5.96 -4.25 -9.09
C GLU A 215 -4.95 -5.04 -9.90
N GLY A 216 -5.10 -6.37 -9.90
CA GLY A 216 -4.30 -7.26 -10.73
C GLY A 216 -2.80 -7.26 -10.43
N CYS A 217 -2.38 -6.80 -9.26
CA CYS A 217 -0.97 -6.74 -8.89
C CYS A 217 -0.51 -8.06 -8.27
N PHE A 218 0.71 -8.47 -8.60
CA PHE A 218 1.41 -9.54 -7.90
C PHE A 218 2.56 -8.96 -7.08
N VAL A 219 2.45 -9.09 -5.76
CA VAL A 219 3.41 -8.55 -4.80
C VAL A 219 4.01 -9.70 -3.99
N TYR A 220 5.34 -9.89 -4.04
CA TYR A 220 5.96 -10.97 -3.29
C TYR A 220 7.36 -10.62 -2.76
N GLN A 221 7.78 -11.29 -1.68
CA GLN A 221 9.08 -11.07 -1.04
C GLN A 221 9.32 -9.57 -0.71
N VAL A 222 8.37 -8.99 0.00
CA VAL A 222 8.45 -7.59 0.46
C VAL A 222 8.52 -7.51 1.97
N SER A 223 9.18 -6.47 2.50
CA SER A 223 9.60 -6.45 3.90
C SER A 223 8.47 -6.32 4.92
N ARG A 224 7.50 -5.44 4.75
CA ARG A 224 6.44 -5.25 5.75
C ARG A 224 5.06 -5.45 5.15
N TRP A 225 4.65 -4.54 4.30
CA TRP A 225 3.32 -4.52 3.74
C TRP A 225 3.30 -5.13 2.33
N GLY A 226 2.38 -6.01 2.06
CA GLY A 226 2.06 -6.33 0.68
C GLY A 226 1.41 -5.12 0.00
N ILE A 227 0.19 -4.80 0.41
CA ILE A 227 -0.58 -3.64 -0.06
C ILE A 227 -1.22 -2.97 1.15
N ALA A 228 -0.86 -1.72 1.43
CA ALA A 228 -1.41 -0.93 2.51
C ALA A 228 -1.92 0.41 1.98
N VAL A 229 -3.20 0.67 2.16
CA VAL A 229 -3.87 1.85 1.61
C VAL A 229 -4.51 2.66 2.71
N GLY A 230 -4.06 3.90 2.87
CA GLY A 230 -4.79 4.93 3.54
C GLY A 230 -4.36 5.31 4.96
N TYR A 231 -3.17 4.96 5.46
CA TYR A 231 -2.75 5.49 6.76
C TYR A 231 -2.64 7.02 6.74
N THR A 232 -3.11 7.69 7.81
CA THR A 232 -3.27 9.15 7.81
C THR A 232 -2.71 9.82 9.06
N TYR A 233 -2.17 11.04 8.87
CA TYR A 233 -1.80 11.94 9.98
C TYR A 233 -3.00 12.35 10.85
N ALA A 234 -4.21 12.28 10.30
CA ALA A 234 -5.44 12.64 11.00
C ALA A 234 -6.04 11.48 11.81
N HIS A 235 -5.24 10.45 12.13
CA HIS A 235 -5.64 9.25 12.87
C HIS A 235 -6.33 9.59 14.20
N ASP A 236 -6.00 10.72 14.84
CA ASP A 236 -6.59 11.20 16.07
C ASP A 236 -8.06 11.64 15.95
N LYS A 237 -8.59 11.79 14.74
CA LYS A 237 -10.00 12.09 14.47
C LYS A 237 -10.91 10.86 14.57
N PHE A 238 -10.34 9.67 14.44
CA PHE A 238 -11.06 8.40 14.42
C PHE A 238 -10.99 7.71 15.80
N GLN A 239 -11.51 8.38 16.80
CA GLN A 239 -11.51 7.89 18.18
C GLN A 239 -12.85 7.25 18.55
N GLY A 240 -12.78 6.22 19.41
CA GLY A 240 -13.94 5.47 19.88
C GLY A 240 -14.38 4.37 18.93
N ALA A 241 -15.44 3.66 19.32
CA ALA A 241 -15.96 2.51 18.59
C ALA A 241 -16.97 2.93 17.50
N GLU A 242 -17.93 3.79 17.85
CA GLU A 242 -18.90 4.31 16.87
C GLU A 242 -18.23 5.41 16.05
N LEU A 243 -17.96 5.10 14.78
CA LEU A 243 -17.32 6.05 13.87
C LEU A 243 -18.38 6.83 13.08
N ASP A 244 -18.39 8.15 13.23
CA ASP A 244 -19.29 9.04 12.52
C ASP A 244 -18.89 9.15 11.03
N GLU A 245 -19.86 8.99 10.12
CA GLU A 245 -19.65 9.13 8.69
C GLU A 245 -19.11 10.52 8.31
N GLU A 246 -19.52 11.58 9.02
CA GLU A 246 -19.04 12.94 8.76
C GLU A 246 -17.52 13.07 8.98
N ILE A 247 -16.94 12.29 9.90
CA ILE A 247 -15.50 12.24 10.13
C ILE A 247 -14.79 11.68 8.90
N PHE A 248 -15.33 10.62 8.30
CA PHE A 248 -14.77 10.05 7.09
C PHE A 248 -14.89 10.98 5.88
N LEU A 249 -16.03 11.64 5.71
CA LEU A 249 -16.22 12.60 4.63
C LEU A 249 -15.26 13.79 4.72
N LYS A 250 -14.77 14.10 5.92
CA LYS A 250 -13.84 15.20 6.15
C LYS A 250 -12.38 14.76 6.19
N TYR A 251 -12.05 13.69 6.88
CA TYR A 251 -10.67 13.27 7.18
C TYR A 251 -10.30 11.91 6.62
N GLY A 252 -11.27 11.08 6.29
CA GLY A 252 -11.07 9.71 5.81
C GLY A 252 -10.94 9.62 4.30
N HIS A 253 -10.80 8.40 3.84
CA HIS A 253 -10.69 8.07 2.42
C HIS A 253 -12.03 7.56 1.88
N GLU A 254 -12.28 7.77 0.59
CA GLU A 254 -13.52 7.39 -0.08
C GLU A 254 -13.25 6.61 -1.37
N ASN A 255 -14.16 5.69 -1.74
CA ASN A 255 -14.11 4.90 -2.98
C ASN A 255 -12.77 4.16 -3.12
N MET A 256 -12.39 3.38 -2.10
CA MET A 256 -11.21 2.53 -2.12
C MET A 256 -11.58 1.15 -2.66
N LEU A 257 -10.97 0.74 -3.77
CA LEU A 257 -11.14 -0.57 -4.37
C LEU A 257 -9.79 -1.30 -4.43
N ILE A 258 -9.72 -2.46 -3.76
CA ILE A 258 -8.54 -3.34 -3.80
C ILE A 258 -9.01 -4.70 -4.27
N ARG A 259 -8.65 -5.12 -5.49
CA ARG A 259 -9.19 -6.35 -6.07
C ARG A 259 -8.21 -7.10 -6.97
N ASP A 260 -8.46 -8.40 -7.11
CA ASP A 260 -7.73 -9.27 -8.03
C ASP A 260 -6.20 -9.25 -7.81
N ASN A 261 -5.74 -8.96 -6.58
CA ASN A 261 -4.33 -8.93 -6.25
C ASN A 261 -3.88 -10.24 -5.62
N TYR A 262 -2.61 -10.61 -5.84
CA TYR A 262 -1.96 -11.70 -5.14
C TYR A 262 -0.76 -11.17 -4.34
N VAL A 263 -0.78 -11.39 -3.03
CA VAL A 263 0.34 -11.05 -2.14
C VAL A 263 0.94 -12.32 -1.57
N LYS A 264 2.24 -12.50 -1.76
CA LYS A 264 2.96 -13.68 -1.28
C LYS A 264 4.22 -13.31 -0.53
N ALA A 265 4.46 -13.99 0.59
CA ALA A 265 5.67 -13.80 1.38
C ALA A 265 5.94 -12.33 1.73
N ALA A 266 4.92 -11.63 2.24
CA ALA A 266 5.10 -10.35 2.90
C ALA A 266 5.68 -10.57 4.31
N GLY A 267 6.70 -9.81 4.65
CA GLY A 267 7.38 -9.96 5.94
C GLY A 267 6.50 -9.60 7.13
N GLY A 268 5.54 -8.70 6.95
CA GLY A 268 4.49 -8.34 7.90
C GLY A 268 3.10 -8.57 7.33
N ASP A 269 2.31 -7.53 7.16
CA ASP A 269 0.89 -7.61 6.78
C ASP A 269 0.69 -7.86 5.28
N GLY A 270 -0.41 -8.50 4.91
CA GLY A 270 -0.75 -8.79 3.53
C GLY A 270 -1.43 -7.60 2.84
N ILE A 271 -2.74 -7.45 3.01
CA ILE A 271 -3.56 -6.41 2.36
C ILE A 271 -4.39 -5.67 3.42
N THR A 272 -4.26 -4.34 3.44
CA THR A 272 -4.94 -3.51 4.43
C THR A 272 -5.53 -2.25 3.81
N SER A 273 -6.79 -1.94 4.15
CA SER A 273 -7.42 -0.63 3.94
C SER A 273 -7.57 0.07 5.28
N MET A 274 -7.24 1.37 5.33
CA MET A 274 -7.21 2.12 6.58
C MET A 274 -7.98 3.43 6.45
N TYR A 275 -8.72 3.80 7.52
CA TYR A 275 -9.45 5.07 7.64
C TYR A 275 -10.37 5.38 6.44
N ALA A 276 -10.97 4.36 5.86
CA ALA A 276 -11.80 4.48 4.67
C ALA A 276 -13.28 4.25 4.96
N LEU A 277 -14.13 5.02 4.28
CA LEU A 277 -15.57 4.85 4.26
C LEU A 277 -15.96 3.89 3.15
N ARG A 278 -16.60 2.77 3.51
CA ARG A 278 -17.09 1.73 2.60
C ARG A 278 -16.05 1.23 1.60
N PRO A 279 -14.82 0.89 2.04
CA PRO A 279 -13.84 0.31 1.12
C PRO A 279 -14.30 -1.07 0.67
N LEU A 280 -14.01 -1.41 -0.58
CA LEU A 280 -14.29 -2.73 -1.15
C LEU A 280 -12.98 -3.48 -1.40
N ILE A 281 -12.84 -4.64 -0.75
CA ILE A 281 -11.68 -5.51 -0.87
C ILE A 281 -12.17 -6.88 -1.33
N GLU A 282 -11.92 -7.23 -2.60
CA GLU A 282 -12.51 -8.44 -3.18
C GLU A 282 -11.56 -9.19 -4.11
N HIS A 283 -11.75 -10.52 -4.21
CA HIS A 283 -11.00 -11.38 -5.13
C HIS A 283 -9.47 -11.30 -4.94
N ASN A 284 -8.99 -11.02 -3.74
CA ASN A 284 -7.56 -11.00 -3.47
C ASN A 284 -7.12 -12.34 -2.87
N MET A 285 -5.85 -12.68 -3.09
CA MET A 285 -5.17 -13.81 -2.45
C MET A 285 -4.01 -13.34 -1.61
N THR A 286 -3.80 -13.99 -0.47
CA THR A 286 -2.59 -13.85 0.34
C THR A 286 -2.05 -15.22 0.71
N ASP A 287 -0.73 -15.38 0.66
CA ASP A 287 -0.02 -16.63 0.96
C ASP A 287 1.30 -16.32 1.69
N SER A 288 1.56 -17.04 2.78
CA SER A 288 2.82 -16.92 3.55
C SER A 288 3.06 -15.50 4.09
N ILE A 289 2.06 -14.94 4.76
CA ILE A 289 2.12 -13.59 5.34
C ILE A 289 2.78 -13.62 6.72
N ALA A 290 3.35 -12.48 7.16
CA ALA A 290 4.10 -12.31 8.41
C ALA A 290 5.36 -13.21 8.49
N CYS A 291 6.00 -13.49 7.36
CA CYS A 291 7.09 -14.45 7.28
C CYS A 291 8.45 -13.94 7.85
N GLU A 292 8.61 -12.63 8.08
CA GLU A 292 9.84 -12.06 8.63
C GLU A 292 9.69 -11.54 10.07
N ILE A 293 8.52 -11.58 10.65
CA ILE A 293 8.29 -11.14 12.03
C ILE A 293 8.89 -12.17 13.00
N ASN A 294 9.74 -11.70 13.91
CA ASN A 294 10.53 -12.55 14.80
C ASN A 294 10.18 -12.32 16.28
N ASP A 295 9.66 -13.36 16.95
CA ASP A 295 9.28 -13.32 18.35
C ASP A 295 10.40 -12.92 19.32
N ARG A 296 11.66 -13.20 19.01
CA ARG A 296 12.80 -12.80 19.86
C ARG A 296 12.91 -11.28 19.98
N ILE A 297 12.61 -10.57 18.90
CA ILE A 297 12.67 -9.10 18.89
C ILE A 297 11.51 -8.52 19.70
N TYR A 298 10.41 -9.23 19.82
CA TYR A 298 9.24 -8.83 20.60
C TYR A 298 9.46 -8.82 22.10
N SER A 299 10.29 -9.72 22.60
CA SER A 299 10.51 -9.89 24.03
C SER A 299 11.48 -8.87 24.63
N GLU A 300 12.19 -8.09 23.83
CA GLU A 300 13.16 -7.11 24.31
C GLU A 300 12.47 -5.90 24.95
N PRO A 301 12.80 -5.55 26.21
CA PRO A 301 12.22 -4.40 26.89
C PRO A 301 12.51 -3.09 26.15
N GLY A 302 11.49 -2.25 26.01
CA GLY A 302 11.59 -0.95 25.33
C GLY A 302 11.64 -1.02 23.82
N ASN A 303 11.41 -2.16 23.25
CA ASN A 303 11.41 -2.36 21.82
C ASN A 303 10.20 -1.69 21.15
N ARG A 304 10.45 -0.79 20.19
CA ARG A 304 9.45 -0.01 19.46
C ARG A 304 9.06 -0.67 18.15
N LEU A 305 8.79 -1.96 18.16
CA LEU A 305 8.61 -2.70 16.94
C LEU A 305 7.13 -2.94 16.65
N GLY A 306 6.74 -2.81 15.41
CA GLY A 306 5.42 -3.24 14.91
C GLY A 306 5.32 -4.76 14.99
N LYS A 307 4.64 -5.25 16.02
CA LYS A 307 4.68 -6.67 16.42
C LYS A 307 3.64 -7.53 15.75
N VAL A 308 2.56 -6.93 15.29
CA VAL A 308 1.34 -7.62 14.90
C VAL A 308 1.13 -7.54 13.40
N ALA A 309 0.62 -8.60 12.81
CA ALA A 309 0.30 -8.69 11.39
C ALA A 309 -0.77 -9.74 11.13
N ALA A 310 -1.66 -9.44 10.19
CA ALA A 310 -2.68 -10.33 9.67
C ALA A 310 -2.69 -10.32 8.13
N ALA A 311 -3.43 -11.23 7.51
CA ALA A 311 -3.37 -11.36 6.06
C ALA A 311 -4.20 -10.30 5.34
N ILE A 312 -5.50 -10.17 5.60
CA ILE A 312 -6.41 -9.23 4.89
C ILE A 312 -7.34 -8.57 5.90
N TRP A 313 -7.17 -7.25 6.12
CA TRP A 313 -7.85 -6.61 7.22
C TRP A 313 -8.06 -5.10 7.05
N PRO A 314 -9.05 -4.48 7.71
CA PRO A 314 -9.22 -3.04 7.82
C PRO A 314 -8.55 -2.48 9.08
N TRP A 315 -8.18 -1.22 9.05
CA TRP A 315 -7.89 -0.43 10.23
C TRP A 315 -8.79 0.79 10.30
N LYS A 316 -9.62 0.88 11.35
CA LYS A 316 -10.54 2.02 11.58
C LYS A 316 -11.32 2.44 10.33
N CYS A 317 -11.85 1.47 9.60
CA CYS A 317 -12.77 1.70 8.50
C CYS A 317 -14.22 1.69 8.97
N LYS A 318 -15.10 2.32 8.20
CA LYS A 318 -16.56 2.22 8.39
C LYS A 318 -17.20 1.48 7.22
N ASP A 319 -18.10 0.52 7.56
CA ASP A 319 -18.85 -0.29 6.59
C ASP A 319 -17.95 -0.94 5.52
N ALA A 320 -16.78 -1.44 5.92
CA ALA A 320 -15.84 -2.09 5.01
C ALA A 320 -16.39 -3.44 4.55
N LEU A 321 -16.27 -3.74 3.26
CA LEU A 321 -16.69 -5.02 2.69
C LEU A 321 -15.50 -5.81 2.14
N PHE A 322 -15.28 -6.99 2.73
CA PHE A 322 -14.29 -7.97 2.31
C PHE A 322 -14.99 -9.22 1.80
N ARG A 323 -14.87 -9.51 0.50
CA ARG A 323 -15.55 -10.67 -0.08
C ARG A 323 -14.72 -11.39 -1.13
N TYR A 324 -14.95 -12.69 -1.25
CA TYR A 324 -14.28 -13.54 -2.24
C TYR A 324 -12.74 -13.48 -2.15
N ASN A 325 -12.20 -13.20 -0.95
CA ASN A 325 -10.77 -13.20 -0.73
C ASN A 325 -10.30 -14.58 -0.23
N GLU A 326 -9.02 -14.87 -0.40
CA GLU A 326 -8.36 -16.06 0.10
C GLU A 326 -7.16 -15.67 0.97
N GLY A 327 -7.12 -16.16 2.23
CA GLY A 327 -6.02 -15.94 3.17
C GLY A 327 -5.42 -17.27 3.62
N THR A 328 -4.15 -17.53 3.25
CA THR A 328 -3.50 -18.80 3.55
C THR A 328 -2.12 -18.62 4.17
N ASP A 329 -1.73 -19.59 5.03
CA ASP A 329 -0.38 -19.69 5.57
C ASP A 329 0.16 -18.42 6.26
N THR A 330 -0.70 -17.70 6.98
CA THR A 330 -0.26 -16.54 7.78
C THR A 330 0.47 -17.03 9.03
N ARG A 331 1.68 -16.54 9.28
CA ARG A 331 2.50 -16.98 10.41
C ARG A 331 2.07 -16.32 11.72
N LEU A 332 2.15 -17.13 12.80
CA LEU A 332 1.86 -16.65 14.15
C LEU A 332 2.87 -15.58 14.57
N ASN A 333 2.30 -14.49 15.04
CA ASN A 333 3.02 -13.40 15.69
C ASN A 333 2.28 -13.10 17.02
N GLN A 334 1.70 -11.95 17.28
CA GLN A 334 0.67 -11.80 18.30
C GLN A 334 -0.73 -12.06 17.72
N ASP A 335 -0.87 -11.87 16.41
CA ASP A 335 -2.08 -12.12 15.63
C ASP A 335 -1.85 -13.33 14.72
N GLY A 336 -1.72 -13.14 13.40
CA GLY A 336 -1.40 -14.24 12.46
C GLY A 336 -2.62 -14.92 11.86
N MET A 337 -3.78 -14.25 11.89
CA MET A 337 -5.01 -14.77 11.27
C MET A 337 -5.14 -14.34 9.82
N ALA A 338 -6.03 -15.03 9.09
CA ALA A 338 -6.39 -14.65 7.74
C ALA A 338 -7.10 -13.28 7.70
N TYR A 339 -8.05 -13.07 8.61
CA TYR A 339 -8.91 -11.89 8.66
C TYR A 339 -8.89 -11.28 10.05
N ASP A 340 -8.87 -9.95 10.12
CA ASP A 340 -8.87 -9.23 11.38
C ASP A 340 -9.75 -7.98 11.25
N ALA A 341 -10.89 -7.96 11.90
CA ALA A 341 -11.71 -6.75 11.99
C ALA A 341 -11.15 -5.88 13.12
N ASP A 342 -10.23 -4.97 12.79
CA ASP A 342 -9.49 -4.19 13.78
C ASP A 342 -10.01 -2.75 13.90
N SER A 343 -10.57 -2.44 15.10
CA SER A 343 -10.97 -1.09 15.50
C SER A 343 -11.83 -0.35 14.47
N GLY A 344 -12.77 -1.02 13.82
CA GLY A 344 -13.67 -0.48 12.81
C GLY A 344 -15.13 -0.61 13.20
N ASP A 345 -16.02 0.02 12.44
CA ASP A 345 -17.46 0.01 12.63
C ASP A 345 -18.15 -0.59 11.39
N GLY A 346 -18.80 -1.73 11.54
CA GLY A 346 -19.59 -2.35 10.48
C GLY A 346 -18.79 -3.13 9.43
N THR A 347 -17.64 -3.68 9.76
CA THR A 347 -16.87 -4.53 8.81
C THR A 347 -17.63 -5.81 8.50
N VAL A 348 -17.75 -6.14 7.22
CA VAL A 348 -18.38 -7.37 6.72
C VAL A 348 -17.35 -8.22 6.01
N TYR A 349 -17.19 -9.46 6.48
CA TYR A 349 -16.49 -10.52 5.77
C TYR A 349 -17.49 -11.53 5.25
N GLU A 350 -17.56 -11.71 3.92
CA GLU A 350 -18.47 -12.68 3.31
C GLU A 350 -17.86 -13.40 2.11
N TYR A 351 -18.19 -14.69 1.97
CA TYR A 351 -17.72 -15.54 0.88
C TYR A 351 -16.20 -15.62 0.75
N ASN A 352 -15.47 -15.46 1.86
CA ASN A 352 -14.01 -15.59 1.87
C ASN A 352 -13.61 -17.03 2.23
N TYR A 353 -12.38 -17.37 1.88
CA TYR A 353 -11.74 -18.63 2.20
C TYR A 353 -10.49 -18.41 3.04
N SER A 354 -10.28 -19.25 4.07
CA SER A 354 -9.04 -19.26 4.85
C SER A 354 -8.51 -20.67 5.02
N ARG A 355 -7.18 -20.80 5.09
CA ARG A 355 -6.54 -22.08 5.28
C ARG A 355 -5.18 -21.98 5.95
N GLN A 356 -4.92 -22.86 6.93
CA GLN A 356 -3.62 -23.08 7.55
C GLN A 356 -2.98 -21.83 8.16
N ASN A 357 -3.79 -20.86 8.57
CA ASN A 357 -3.29 -19.67 9.26
C ASN A 357 -2.95 -20.02 10.72
N GLU A 358 -1.74 -19.71 11.15
CA GLU A 358 -1.25 -20.09 12.49
C GLU A 358 -1.99 -19.36 13.61
N GLY A 359 -2.44 -18.11 13.39
CA GLY A 359 -3.26 -17.34 14.33
C GLY A 359 -4.77 -17.62 14.23
N GLY A 360 -5.20 -18.34 13.20
CA GLY A 360 -6.60 -18.71 13.00
C GLY A 360 -7.28 -18.04 11.81
N CYS A 361 -8.60 -18.22 11.70
CA CYS A 361 -9.37 -17.69 10.58
C CYS A 361 -9.64 -16.18 10.74
N VAL A 362 -10.38 -15.79 11.77
CA VAL A 362 -10.80 -14.40 11.97
C VAL A 362 -10.65 -13.96 13.42
N MET A 363 -10.21 -12.71 13.60
CA MET A 363 -10.25 -11.99 14.86
C MET A 363 -11.17 -10.78 14.75
N PHE A 364 -11.88 -10.46 15.84
CA PHE A 364 -12.58 -9.20 16.03
C PHE A 364 -11.82 -8.45 17.11
N CYS A 365 -10.92 -7.57 16.67
CA CYS A 365 -9.87 -7.04 17.53
C CYS A 365 -10.32 -5.84 18.34
N LEU A 366 -10.31 -6.00 19.67
CA LEU A 366 -10.57 -5.00 20.68
C LEU A 366 -12.04 -4.53 20.74
N GLN A 367 -12.38 -3.81 21.80
CA GLN A 367 -13.73 -3.29 22.06
C GLN A 367 -14.20 -2.27 21.03
N GLU A 368 -13.27 -1.67 20.29
CA GLU A 368 -13.59 -0.67 19.26
C GLU A 368 -13.96 -1.29 17.90
N ALA A 369 -13.87 -2.61 17.74
CA ALA A 369 -14.30 -3.31 16.53
C ALA A 369 -15.77 -3.73 16.65
N ILE A 370 -16.69 -2.86 16.32
CA ILE A 370 -18.14 -3.04 16.57
C ILE A 370 -18.94 -3.30 15.29
N HIS A 371 -20.16 -3.86 15.46
CA HIS A 371 -21.13 -4.14 14.40
C HIS A 371 -20.57 -5.01 13.26
N ASN A 372 -19.58 -5.84 13.55
CA ASN A 372 -18.94 -6.68 12.55
C ASN A 372 -19.82 -7.88 12.15
N THR A 373 -19.73 -8.30 10.91
CA THR A 373 -20.41 -9.47 10.39
C THR A 373 -19.43 -10.40 9.70
N PHE A 374 -19.44 -11.67 10.10
CA PHE A 374 -18.67 -12.74 9.45
C PHE A 374 -19.65 -13.81 8.98
N ARG A 375 -19.92 -13.90 7.65
CA ARG A 375 -20.94 -14.78 7.10
C ARG A 375 -20.55 -15.44 5.78
N ASN A 376 -21.06 -16.66 5.56
CA ASN A 376 -20.85 -17.42 4.32
C ASN A 376 -19.36 -17.61 3.97
N ASN A 377 -18.47 -17.64 4.97
CA ASN A 377 -17.05 -17.90 4.76
C ASN A 377 -16.74 -19.38 4.98
N VAL A 378 -15.61 -19.81 4.43
CA VAL A 378 -15.08 -21.16 4.63
C VAL A 378 -13.71 -21.06 5.27
N SER A 379 -13.53 -21.71 6.42
CA SER A 379 -12.23 -21.88 7.07
C SER A 379 -11.87 -23.37 7.05
N PHE A 380 -10.70 -23.68 6.54
CA PHE A 380 -10.22 -25.05 6.44
C PHE A 380 -8.86 -25.20 7.09
N ASP A 381 -8.81 -26.02 8.16
CA ASP A 381 -7.56 -26.39 8.83
C ASP A 381 -6.73 -25.16 9.32
N ASP A 382 -7.41 -24.12 9.80
CA ASP A 382 -6.76 -22.98 10.43
C ASP A 382 -6.26 -23.37 11.83
N LEU A 383 -4.97 -23.20 12.08
CA LEU A 383 -4.26 -23.79 13.21
C LEU A 383 -4.56 -23.11 14.55
N GLY A 384 -4.78 -21.80 14.55
CA GLY A 384 -5.11 -21.00 15.74
C GLY A 384 -6.60 -21.05 16.12
N GLY A 385 -7.41 -21.81 15.38
CA GLY A 385 -8.86 -21.91 15.56
C GLY A 385 -9.63 -21.03 14.57
N THR A 386 -10.96 -21.02 14.72
CA THR A 386 -11.83 -20.39 13.72
C THR A 386 -12.13 -18.93 14.03
N ILE A 387 -12.37 -18.61 15.29
CA ILE A 387 -12.81 -17.27 15.70
C ILE A 387 -12.10 -16.85 16.98
N SER A 388 -11.49 -15.69 16.97
CA SER A 388 -10.99 -14.99 18.15
C SER A 388 -11.85 -13.74 18.40
N PRO A 389 -12.67 -13.70 19.46
CA PRO A 389 -13.52 -12.54 19.74
C PRO A 389 -12.75 -11.34 20.30
N ALA A 390 -11.56 -11.52 20.83
CA ALA A 390 -10.63 -10.50 21.30
C ALA A 390 -11.32 -9.23 21.92
N GLU A 391 -12.25 -9.46 22.88
CA GLU A 391 -13.04 -8.44 23.58
C GLU A 391 -14.14 -7.77 22.74
N ASN A 392 -14.44 -8.26 21.54
CA ASN A 392 -15.49 -7.68 20.70
C ASN A 392 -16.89 -7.89 21.31
N PRO A 393 -17.71 -6.85 21.44
CA PRO A 393 -19.00 -6.96 22.15
C PRO A 393 -20.15 -7.53 21.32
N ASP A 394 -20.14 -7.46 19.98
CA ASP A 394 -21.36 -7.64 19.18
C ASP A 394 -21.17 -8.24 17.77
N ALA A 395 -20.13 -9.00 17.55
CA ALA A 395 -19.89 -9.62 16.24
C ALA A 395 -21.00 -10.62 15.86
N LEU A 396 -21.58 -10.48 14.67
CA LEU A 396 -22.56 -11.39 14.10
C LEU A 396 -21.87 -12.46 13.25
N ILE A 397 -21.90 -13.71 13.70
CA ILE A 397 -21.28 -14.84 13.03
C ILE A 397 -22.37 -15.82 12.59
N LYS A 398 -22.50 -16.05 11.28
CA LYS A 398 -23.55 -16.93 10.75
C LYS A 398 -23.20 -17.56 9.40
N ASP A 399 -23.80 -18.72 9.15
CA ASP A 399 -23.78 -19.39 7.86
C ASP A 399 -22.35 -19.66 7.32
N ASN A 400 -21.38 -19.86 8.21
CA ASN A 400 -20.00 -20.19 7.86
C ASN A 400 -19.78 -21.71 7.91
N THR A 401 -18.74 -22.18 7.20
CA THR A 401 -18.25 -23.55 7.27
C THR A 401 -16.84 -23.54 7.87
N PHE A 402 -16.66 -24.34 8.96
CA PHE A 402 -15.40 -24.46 9.68
C PHE A 402 -14.89 -25.89 9.69
#